data_7045967de2461749dc32528903ad73ee
#
_entry.id   7045967de2461749dc32528903ad73ee
#
_cell.length_a   1.000
_cell.length_b   1.000
_cell.length_c   1.000
_cell.angle_alpha   90.00
_cell.angle_beta   90.00
_cell.angle_gamma   90.00
#
_symmetry.space_group_name_H-M   'P 1'
#
loop_
_entity.id
_entity.type
_entity.pdbx_description
1 polymer ?
#
loop_
_entity_poly.entity_id
_entity_poly.type
_entity_poly.pdbx_seq_one_letter_code
_entity_poly.pdbx_strand_id
1 'polypeptide(L)'
;MLKQPNIPSPLPTPKLNPNISSNNTWGEAFSASSLEDIVATCTIGTILSLMCIIGVTGNVYTLVVMCHYMRSSASMYIYIINLALADLLYLLTIPFIVGTYFIQEWYFGDTGCRILFSLDFLTMHASIFTLMVMSTERYFAVLKPLDTVKRSKSYRKAIALIIWVASLLLTLPMLIMIQLVQGEKDICLPTWSKLSYKIYITILFCTSIVGPGVVIGYLYVRLARTYWVSQTTSLKETKRLPNQKVLYLIFTIVLVFWACFLPFWIWQLLFQYYEPLPMSPKATRNVNYLTTCLTYSNSCINPFLYTLLTKNYKEYLRNRQRSFHSSRNYFQRRNRFQRISGRSLSTTSQHCTETFMLPPIPGGSNSP
;
A
#
# COMPACT_ATOMS: atom_id res chain seq x y z
N MET A 1 -20.95 -38.22 8.03
CA MET A 1 -21.67 -37.90 6.78
C MET A 1 -21.82 -36.39 6.72
N LEU A 2 -20.86 -35.70 6.15
CA LEU A 2 -20.84 -34.22 5.98
C LEU A 2 -21.46 -33.91 4.63
N LYS A 3 -22.64 -33.27 4.66
CA LYS A 3 -23.33 -32.79 3.46
C LYS A 3 -22.45 -31.71 2.79
N GLN A 4 -22.00 -31.98 1.59
CA GLN A 4 -21.31 -31.00 0.73
C GLN A 4 -22.15 -29.72 0.61
N PRO A 5 -21.54 -28.54 0.58
CA PRO A 5 -22.24 -27.31 0.21
C PRO A 5 -22.76 -27.48 -1.23
N ASN A 6 -24.03 -27.17 -1.44
CA ASN A 6 -24.68 -27.19 -2.74
C ASN A 6 -23.91 -26.26 -3.71
N ILE A 7 -23.06 -26.86 -4.53
CA ILE A 7 -22.61 -26.25 -5.77
C ILE A 7 -23.89 -26.14 -6.62
N PRO A 8 -24.30 -24.98 -7.12
CA PRO A 8 -25.39 -24.90 -8.06
C PRO A 8 -25.05 -25.81 -9.24
N SER A 9 -25.88 -26.82 -9.47
CA SER A 9 -25.80 -27.70 -10.60
C SER A 9 -25.69 -26.87 -11.88
N PRO A 10 -24.88 -27.28 -12.87
CA PRO A 10 -24.85 -26.60 -14.16
C PRO A 10 -26.29 -26.52 -14.71
N LEU A 11 -26.67 -25.34 -15.19
CA LEU A 11 -27.95 -25.11 -15.84
C LEU A 11 -28.21 -26.27 -16.83
N PRO A 12 -29.41 -26.89 -16.82
CA PRO A 12 -29.71 -27.93 -17.79
C PRO A 12 -29.53 -27.34 -19.18
N THR A 13 -28.73 -28.00 -19.99
CA THR A 13 -28.58 -27.69 -21.41
C THR A 13 -29.97 -27.67 -22.03
N PRO A 14 -30.41 -26.59 -22.69
CA PRO A 14 -31.71 -26.58 -23.35
C PRO A 14 -31.67 -27.64 -24.43
N LYS A 15 -32.59 -28.64 -24.36
CA LYS A 15 -32.84 -29.56 -25.43
C LYS A 15 -33.26 -28.73 -26.62
N LEU A 16 -32.43 -28.68 -27.66
CA LEU A 16 -32.75 -28.04 -28.92
C LEU A 16 -34.02 -28.70 -29.49
N ASN A 17 -35.06 -27.94 -29.57
CA ASN A 17 -36.23 -28.29 -30.35
C ASN A 17 -35.95 -27.91 -31.83
N PRO A 18 -35.91 -28.84 -32.80
CA PRO A 18 -35.35 -28.57 -34.12
C PRO A 18 -36.25 -27.70 -35.04
N ASN A 19 -37.33 -27.11 -34.54
CA ASN A 19 -38.30 -26.37 -35.36
C ASN A 19 -38.58 -24.93 -34.88
N ILE A 20 -37.56 -24.19 -34.45
CA ILE A 20 -37.72 -22.75 -34.28
C ILE A 20 -36.69 -22.05 -35.17
N SER A 21 -37.18 -21.38 -36.19
CA SER A 21 -36.45 -20.44 -37.04
C SER A 21 -35.70 -19.45 -36.14
N SER A 22 -34.37 -19.59 -36.06
CA SER A 22 -33.50 -18.76 -35.22
C SER A 22 -33.42 -17.35 -35.79
N ASN A 23 -34.16 -16.42 -35.25
CA ASN A 23 -33.81 -15.01 -35.37
C ASN A 23 -32.44 -14.79 -34.69
N ASN A 24 -31.52 -14.11 -35.38
CA ASN A 24 -30.13 -13.85 -35.03
C ASN A 24 -29.90 -13.10 -33.70
N THR A 25 -30.97 -12.79 -32.95
CA THR A 25 -30.93 -12.01 -31.70
C THR A 25 -30.21 -12.71 -30.53
N TRP A 26 -30.23 -14.06 -30.48
CA TRP A 26 -29.54 -14.82 -29.40
C TRP A 26 -28.03 -14.88 -29.58
N GLY A 27 -27.57 -14.96 -30.83
CA GLY A 27 -26.12 -14.93 -31.13
C GLY A 27 -25.50 -13.58 -30.84
N GLU A 28 -26.20 -12.49 -31.17
CA GLU A 28 -25.73 -11.13 -30.85
C GLU A 28 -25.73 -10.83 -29.34
N ALA A 29 -26.75 -11.26 -28.59
CA ALA A 29 -26.81 -11.09 -27.14
C ALA A 29 -25.73 -11.89 -26.42
N PHE A 30 -25.41 -13.12 -26.85
CA PHE A 30 -24.35 -13.94 -26.30
C PHE A 30 -22.96 -13.35 -26.62
N SER A 31 -22.75 -12.89 -27.84
CA SER A 31 -21.52 -12.19 -28.25
C SER A 31 -21.32 -10.88 -27.50
N ALA A 32 -22.38 -10.08 -27.31
CA ALA A 32 -22.31 -8.82 -26.57
C ALA A 32 -21.99 -9.03 -25.08
N SER A 33 -22.57 -10.03 -24.42
CA SER A 33 -22.26 -10.36 -23.01
C SER A 33 -20.82 -10.81 -22.84
N SER A 34 -20.30 -11.61 -23.75
CA SER A 34 -18.89 -12.05 -23.78
C SER A 34 -17.93 -10.87 -23.99
N LEU A 35 -18.26 -9.94 -24.87
CA LEU A 35 -17.43 -8.75 -25.11
C LEU A 35 -17.38 -7.82 -23.89
N GLU A 36 -18.52 -7.57 -23.23
CA GLU A 36 -18.54 -6.76 -22.01
C GLU A 36 -17.72 -7.37 -20.89
N ASP A 37 -17.72 -8.70 -20.76
CA ASP A 37 -16.92 -9.41 -19.75
C ASP A 37 -15.42 -9.29 -20.04
N ILE A 38 -15.02 -9.40 -21.29
CA ILE A 38 -13.62 -9.18 -21.72
C ILE A 38 -13.20 -7.74 -21.46
N VAL A 39 -14.03 -6.76 -21.84
CA VAL A 39 -13.74 -5.34 -21.62
C VAL A 39 -13.60 -5.03 -20.12
N ALA A 40 -14.49 -5.55 -19.27
CA ALA A 40 -14.42 -5.38 -17.82
C ALA A 40 -13.11 -5.97 -17.25
N THR A 41 -12.74 -7.18 -17.67
CA THR A 41 -11.51 -7.85 -17.24
C THR A 41 -10.25 -7.11 -17.71
N CYS A 42 -10.22 -6.68 -18.96
CA CYS A 42 -9.11 -5.88 -19.49
C CYS A 42 -8.97 -4.54 -18.77
N THR A 43 -10.09 -3.89 -18.47
CA THR A 43 -10.12 -2.60 -17.76
C THR A 43 -9.57 -2.77 -16.34
N ILE A 44 -10.07 -3.72 -15.57
CA ILE A 44 -9.59 -3.96 -14.21
C ILE A 44 -8.12 -4.39 -14.20
N GLY A 45 -7.71 -5.29 -15.10
CA GLY A 45 -6.32 -5.73 -15.24
C GLY A 45 -5.37 -4.57 -15.55
N THR A 46 -5.77 -3.65 -16.44
CA THR A 46 -4.97 -2.45 -16.75
C THR A 46 -4.86 -1.52 -15.55
N ILE A 47 -5.97 -1.22 -14.87
CA ILE A 47 -5.98 -0.36 -13.68
C ILE A 47 -5.08 -0.94 -12.59
N LEU A 48 -5.23 -2.22 -12.26
CA LEU A 48 -4.40 -2.89 -11.24
C LEU A 48 -2.91 -2.91 -11.63
N SER A 49 -2.58 -3.16 -12.90
CA SER A 49 -1.19 -3.13 -13.36
C SER A 49 -0.56 -1.74 -13.23
N LEU A 50 -1.30 -0.69 -13.55
CA LEU A 50 -0.85 0.69 -13.33
C LEU A 50 -0.67 0.99 -11.83
N MET A 51 -1.60 0.55 -10.98
CA MET A 51 -1.48 0.67 -9.52
C MET A 51 -0.24 -0.05 -9.00
N CYS A 52 0.06 -1.26 -9.50
CA CYS A 52 1.27 -2.00 -9.15
C CYS A 52 2.53 -1.19 -9.46
N ILE A 53 2.67 -0.69 -10.68
CA ILE A 53 3.84 0.08 -11.10
C ILE A 53 4.01 1.35 -10.26
N ILE A 54 2.95 2.14 -10.12
CA ILE A 54 2.97 3.42 -9.38
C ILE A 54 3.21 3.16 -7.90
N GLY A 55 2.47 2.21 -7.32
CA GLY A 55 2.53 1.92 -5.89
C GLY A 55 3.86 1.30 -5.47
N VAL A 56 4.38 0.32 -6.21
CA VAL A 56 5.70 -0.28 -5.94
C VAL A 56 6.79 0.77 -6.05
N THR A 57 6.81 1.55 -7.13
CA THR A 57 7.80 2.62 -7.32
C THR A 57 7.75 3.64 -6.18
N GLY A 58 6.55 4.09 -5.79
CA GLY A 58 6.34 5.06 -4.72
C GLY A 58 6.78 4.56 -3.35
N ASN A 59 6.42 3.31 -2.99
CA ASN A 59 6.78 2.73 -1.70
C ASN A 59 8.27 2.37 -1.61
N VAL A 60 8.89 1.83 -2.67
CA VAL A 60 10.35 1.63 -2.74
C VAL A 60 11.08 2.98 -2.56
N TYR A 61 10.62 4.02 -3.25
CA TYR A 61 11.19 5.34 -3.10
C TYR A 61 11.05 5.86 -1.65
N THR A 62 9.89 5.66 -1.01
CA THR A 62 9.66 6.00 0.41
C THR A 62 10.64 5.27 1.31
N LEU A 63 10.85 3.96 1.12
CA LEU A 63 11.81 3.17 1.89
C LEU A 63 13.23 3.71 1.75
N VAL A 64 13.68 3.99 0.53
CA VAL A 64 15.02 4.55 0.29
C VAL A 64 15.19 5.88 1.02
N VAL A 65 14.22 6.79 0.92
CA VAL A 65 14.26 8.09 1.60
C VAL A 65 14.29 7.93 3.12
N MET A 66 13.42 7.09 3.68
CA MET A 66 13.33 6.89 5.12
C MET A 66 14.56 6.19 5.70
N CYS A 67 15.12 5.20 5.02
CA CYS A 67 16.28 4.45 5.48
C CYS A 67 17.58 5.26 5.41
N HIS A 68 17.80 6.01 4.33
CA HIS A 68 19.06 6.71 4.12
C HIS A 68 19.09 8.13 4.69
N TYR A 69 17.99 8.88 4.59
CA TYR A 69 18.01 10.31 4.85
C TYR A 69 17.27 10.74 6.11
N MET A 70 16.27 9.97 6.56
CA MET A 70 15.45 10.34 7.72
C MET A 70 15.80 9.58 9.00
N ARG A 71 16.74 8.63 8.93
CA ARG A 71 17.10 7.73 10.05
C ARG A 71 17.55 8.44 11.33
N SER A 72 18.10 9.66 11.23
CA SER A 72 18.58 10.41 12.37
C SER A 72 17.63 11.49 12.90
N SER A 73 16.72 12.00 12.07
CA SER A 73 15.99 13.25 12.36
C SER A 73 14.50 13.09 12.68
N ALA A 74 13.87 11.96 12.39
CA ALA A 74 12.43 11.80 12.63
C ALA A 74 12.13 10.58 13.51
N SER A 75 11.40 10.77 14.61
CA SER A 75 10.98 9.68 15.50
C SER A 75 10.03 8.68 14.85
N MET A 76 9.30 9.10 13.81
CA MET A 76 8.26 8.32 13.13
C MET A 76 8.74 7.50 11.93
N TYR A 77 10.01 7.63 11.52
CA TYR A 77 10.50 6.96 10.31
C TYR A 77 10.34 5.43 10.35
N ILE A 78 10.44 4.82 11.53
CA ILE A 78 10.28 3.36 11.70
C ILE A 78 8.87 2.92 11.31
N TYR A 79 7.85 3.64 11.73
CA TYR A 79 6.45 3.30 11.41
C TYR A 79 6.13 3.54 9.93
N ILE A 80 6.68 4.59 9.32
CA ILE A 80 6.52 4.84 7.88
C ILE A 80 7.21 3.74 7.06
N ILE A 81 8.37 3.24 7.50
CA ILE A 81 9.03 2.07 6.88
C ILE A 81 8.12 0.84 6.97
N ASN A 82 7.53 0.55 8.14
CA ASN A 82 6.66 -0.60 8.29
C ASN A 82 5.41 -0.49 7.44
N LEU A 83 4.82 0.70 7.33
CA LEU A 83 3.66 0.93 6.48
C LEU A 83 4.03 0.74 4.99
N ALA A 84 5.16 1.28 4.54
CA ALA A 84 5.62 1.07 3.16
C ALA A 84 5.99 -0.39 2.84
N LEU A 85 6.48 -1.16 3.84
CA LEU A 85 6.72 -2.60 3.69
C LEU A 85 5.40 -3.37 3.55
N ALA A 86 4.39 -3.07 4.36
CA ALA A 86 3.07 -3.68 4.25
C ALA A 86 2.43 -3.37 2.88
N ASP A 87 2.52 -2.10 2.43
CA ASP A 87 2.03 -1.68 1.12
C ASP A 87 2.74 -2.41 -0.03
N LEU A 88 4.06 -2.59 0.03
CA LEU A 88 4.81 -3.34 -0.98
C LEU A 88 4.39 -4.80 -1.03
N LEU A 89 4.29 -5.47 0.13
CA LEU A 89 3.85 -6.87 0.19
C LEU A 89 2.47 -7.04 -0.44
N TYR A 90 1.55 -6.10 -0.17
CA TYR A 90 0.22 -6.12 -0.76
C TYR A 90 0.25 -5.88 -2.28
N LEU A 91 0.95 -4.86 -2.74
CA LEU A 91 1.05 -4.53 -4.17
C LEU A 91 1.70 -5.64 -5.01
N LEU A 92 2.61 -6.41 -4.42
CA LEU A 92 3.25 -7.54 -5.08
C LEU A 92 2.30 -8.74 -5.32
N THR A 93 1.11 -8.75 -4.70
CA THR A 93 0.07 -9.75 -5.00
C THR A 93 -0.68 -9.46 -6.31
N ILE A 94 -0.65 -8.21 -6.81
CA ILE A 94 -1.41 -7.78 -8.00
C ILE A 94 -1.15 -8.64 -9.25
N PRO A 95 0.09 -8.98 -9.64
CA PRO A 95 0.32 -9.79 -10.84
C PRO A 95 -0.39 -11.14 -10.80
N PHE A 96 -0.47 -11.76 -9.62
CA PHE A 96 -1.15 -13.03 -9.41
C PHE A 96 -2.67 -12.88 -9.51
N ILE A 97 -3.22 -11.83 -8.92
CA ILE A 97 -4.66 -11.52 -8.96
C ILE A 97 -5.09 -11.19 -10.40
N VAL A 98 -4.31 -10.37 -11.10
CA VAL A 98 -4.57 -10.05 -12.52
C VAL A 98 -4.52 -11.31 -13.37
N GLY A 99 -3.52 -12.17 -13.17
CA GLY A 99 -3.43 -13.48 -13.85
C GLY A 99 -4.68 -14.32 -13.64
N THR A 100 -5.18 -14.42 -12.41
CA THR A 100 -6.42 -15.14 -12.08
C THR A 100 -7.65 -14.55 -12.77
N TYR A 101 -7.76 -13.23 -12.92
CA TYR A 101 -8.87 -12.60 -13.62
C TYR A 101 -8.90 -12.94 -15.11
N PHE A 102 -7.73 -13.04 -15.78
CA PHE A 102 -7.62 -13.38 -17.18
C PHE A 102 -7.83 -14.87 -17.46
N ILE A 103 -7.22 -15.74 -16.62
CA ILE A 103 -7.27 -17.19 -16.79
C ILE A 103 -8.59 -17.76 -16.26
N GLN A 104 -9.24 -17.07 -15.31
CA GLN A 104 -10.48 -17.50 -14.63
C GLN A 104 -10.34 -18.85 -13.91
N GLU A 105 -9.11 -19.18 -13.47
CA GLU A 105 -8.72 -20.38 -12.78
C GLU A 105 -7.53 -20.08 -11.88
N TRP A 106 -7.34 -20.85 -10.81
CA TRP A 106 -6.21 -20.66 -9.91
C TRP A 106 -5.02 -21.50 -10.35
N TYR A 107 -3.95 -20.86 -10.78
CA TYR A 107 -2.76 -21.49 -11.38
C TYR A 107 -1.56 -21.62 -10.45
N PHE A 108 -1.63 -21.06 -9.22
CA PHE A 108 -0.45 -20.91 -8.35
C PHE A 108 -0.36 -21.97 -7.25
N GLY A 109 -1.10 -23.08 -7.39
CA GLY A 109 -1.11 -24.19 -6.45
C GLY A 109 -1.68 -23.86 -5.07
N ASP A 110 -1.71 -24.84 -4.15
CA ASP A 110 -2.26 -24.68 -2.81
C ASP A 110 -1.45 -23.70 -1.95
N THR A 111 -0.12 -23.74 -2.05
CA THR A 111 0.76 -22.82 -1.33
C THR A 111 0.53 -21.37 -1.74
N GLY A 112 0.41 -21.10 -3.04
CA GLY A 112 0.09 -19.77 -3.57
C GLY A 112 -1.27 -19.28 -3.10
N CYS A 113 -2.28 -20.17 -3.09
CA CYS A 113 -3.61 -19.93 -2.57
C CYS A 113 -3.55 -19.43 -1.11
N ARG A 114 -2.87 -20.18 -0.23
CA ARG A 114 -2.74 -19.87 1.19
C ARG A 114 -2.01 -18.55 1.44
N ILE A 115 -0.86 -18.36 0.79
CA ILE A 115 -0.02 -17.17 1.00
C ILE A 115 -0.70 -15.92 0.48
N LEU A 116 -1.18 -15.91 -0.77
CA LEU A 116 -1.70 -14.70 -1.40
C LEU A 116 -2.96 -14.18 -0.70
N PHE A 117 -3.93 -15.05 -0.38
CA PHE A 117 -5.13 -14.62 0.35
C PHE A 117 -4.83 -14.21 1.80
N SER A 118 -3.82 -14.82 2.43
CA SER A 118 -3.43 -14.44 3.79
C SER A 118 -2.67 -13.12 3.83
N LEU A 119 -1.89 -12.78 2.79
CA LEU A 119 -1.18 -11.51 2.70
C LEU A 119 -2.12 -10.30 2.73
N ASP A 120 -3.32 -10.40 2.14
CA ASP A 120 -4.31 -9.33 2.14
C ASP A 120 -4.70 -8.93 3.57
N PHE A 121 -5.05 -9.91 4.41
CA PHE A 121 -5.42 -9.67 5.81
C PHE A 121 -4.23 -9.29 6.67
N LEU A 122 -3.07 -9.92 6.47
CA LEU A 122 -1.83 -9.62 7.18
C LEU A 122 -1.42 -8.16 6.99
N THR A 123 -1.34 -7.72 5.76
CA THR A 123 -0.87 -6.37 5.41
C THR A 123 -1.88 -5.30 5.83
N MET A 124 -3.17 -5.57 5.70
CA MET A 124 -4.23 -4.68 6.18
C MET A 124 -4.14 -4.46 7.70
N HIS A 125 -4.01 -5.53 8.51
CA HIS A 125 -3.87 -5.39 9.97
C HIS A 125 -2.55 -4.73 10.35
N ALA A 126 -1.43 -5.07 9.68
CA ALA A 126 -0.15 -4.41 9.91
C ALA A 126 -0.22 -2.91 9.64
N SER A 127 -0.93 -2.50 8.57
CA SER A 127 -1.12 -1.09 8.21
C SER A 127 -1.96 -0.35 9.25
N ILE A 128 -3.15 -0.86 9.62
CA ILE A 128 -4.02 -0.15 10.56
C ILE A 128 -3.45 -0.10 11.97
N PHE A 129 -2.79 -1.16 12.46
CA PHE A 129 -2.14 -1.15 13.76
C PHE A 129 -0.95 -0.17 13.78
N THR A 130 -0.21 -0.08 12.68
CA THR A 130 0.84 0.94 12.53
C THR A 130 0.24 2.35 12.59
N LEU A 131 -0.87 2.62 11.90
CA LEU A 131 -1.57 3.91 11.93
C LEU A 131 -2.12 4.23 13.32
N MET A 132 -2.66 3.24 14.04
CA MET A 132 -3.13 3.40 15.42
C MET A 132 -1.98 3.78 16.35
N VAL A 133 -0.83 3.13 16.26
CA VAL A 133 0.37 3.46 17.05
C VAL A 133 0.91 4.85 16.67
N MET A 134 0.95 5.19 15.37
CA MET A 134 1.34 6.52 14.92
C MET A 134 0.44 7.62 15.50
N SER A 135 -0.87 7.40 15.53
CA SER A 135 -1.85 8.32 16.12
C SER A 135 -1.61 8.48 17.63
N THR A 136 -1.35 7.37 18.32
CA THR A 136 -1.03 7.33 19.77
C THR A 136 0.27 8.07 20.08
N GLU A 137 1.32 7.83 19.31
CA GLU A 137 2.62 8.54 19.47
C GLU A 137 2.46 10.06 19.28
N ARG A 138 1.60 10.49 18.33
CA ARG A 138 1.33 11.92 18.13
C ARG A 138 0.51 12.53 19.24
N TYR A 139 -0.46 11.82 19.76
CA TYR A 139 -1.22 12.24 20.92
C TYR A 139 -0.29 12.51 22.12
N PHE A 140 0.60 11.56 22.44
CA PHE A 140 1.58 11.75 23.52
C PHE A 140 2.61 12.83 23.22
N ALA A 141 3.04 12.99 21.97
CA ALA A 141 3.98 14.04 21.58
C ALA A 141 3.42 15.46 21.78
N VAL A 142 2.09 15.61 21.71
CA VAL A 142 1.41 16.89 22.00
C VAL A 142 1.21 17.11 23.49
N LEU A 143 0.76 16.10 24.23
CA LEU A 143 0.43 16.22 25.65
C LEU A 143 1.65 16.11 26.58
N LYS A 144 2.59 15.23 26.24
CA LYS A 144 3.78 14.91 27.05
C LYS A 144 5.05 14.90 26.18
N PRO A 145 5.49 16.07 25.69
CA PRO A 145 6.59 16.11 24.70
C PRO A 145 7.91 15.55 25.27
N LEU A 146 8.20 15.74 26.54
CA LEU A 146 9.43 15.27 27.19
C LEU A 146 9.49 13.73 27.25
N ASP A 147 8.36 13.06 27.54
CA ASP A 147 8.31 11.59 27.62
C ASP A 147 8.46 10.96 26.24
N THR A 148 7.93 11.60 25.21
CA THR A 148 8.01 11.11 23.83
C THR A 148 9.45 11.19 23.27
N VAL A 149 10.20 12.21 23.64
CA VAL A 149 11.62 12.36 23.24
C VAL A 149 12.50 11.28 23.88
N LYS A 150 12.18 10.85 25.09
CA LYS A 150 12.93 9.80 25.82
C LYS A 150 12.71 8.39 25.23
N ARG A 151 11.69 8.15 24.41
CA ARG A 151 11.44 6.82 23.82
C ARG A 151 12.53 6.43 22.84
N SER A 152 13.20 5.31 23.11
CA SER A 152 14.32 4.82 22.32
C SER A 152 13.90 4.29 20.94
N LYS A 153 14.85 4.23 20.02
CA LYS A 153 14.63 3.57 18.71
C LYS A 153 14.32 2.08 18.87
N SER A 154 14.91 1.44 19.89
CA SER A 154 14.67 0.02 20.22
C SER A 154 13.22 -0.22 20.64
N TYR A 155 12.63 0.64 21.45
CA TYR A 155 11.23 0.60 21.83
C TYR A 155 10.30 0.62 20.60
N ARG A 156 10.54 1.52 19.63
CA ARG A 156 9.71 1.60 18.41
C ARG A 156 9.87 0.39 17.49
N LYS A 157 11.07 -0.20 17.43
CA LYS A 157 11.28 -1.46 16.71
C LYS A 157 10.55 -2.63 17.36
N ALA A 158 10.55 -2.68 18.69
CA ALA A 158 9.80 -3.71 19.43
C ALA A 158 8.30 -3.59 19.18
N ILE A 159 7.75 -2.37 19.20
CA ILE A 159 6.33 -2.15 18.83
C ILE A 159 6.05 -2.58 17.39
N ALA A 160 6.91 -2.25 16.45
CA ALA A 160 6.74 -2.68 15.06
C ALA A 160 6.73 -4.21 14.94
N LEU A 161 7.62 -4.91 15.67
CA LEU A 161 7.63 -6.37 15.72
C LEU A 161 6.32 -6.92 16.32
N ILE A 162 5.83 -6.33 17.42
CA ILE A 162 4.56 -6.72 18.04
C ILE A 162 3.39 -6.55 17.05
N ILE A 163 3.37 -5.47 16.27
CA ILE A 163 2.36 -5.24 15.24
C ILE A 163 2.36 -6.39 14.22
N TRP A 164 3.53 -6.77 13.69
CA TRP A 164 3.62 -7.86 12.71
C TRP A 164 3.22 -9.21 13.30
N VAL A 165 3.63 -9.51 14.53
CA VAL A 165 3.22 -10.75 15.23
C VAL A 165 1.72 -10.77 15.48
N ALA A 166 1.13 -9.68 15.96
CA ALA A 166 -0.32 -9.60 16.18
C ALA A 166 -1.11 -9.74 14.87
N SER A 167 -0.64 -9.10 13.79
CA SER A 167 -1.26 -9.22 12.47
C SER A 167 -1.18 -10.66 11.94
N LEU A 168 -0.04 -11.33 12.13
CA LEU A 168 0.15 -12.72 11.72
C LEU A 168 -0.78 -13.67 12.51
N LEU A 169 -0.92 -13.49 13.82
CA LEU A 169 -1.81 -14.29 14.65
C LEU A 169 -3.27 -14.16 14.22
N LEU A 170 -3.73 -12.96 13.86
CA LEU A 170 -5.08 -12.75 13.33
C LEU A 170 -5.28 -13.39 11.96
N THR A 171 -4.24 -13.47 11.15
CA THR A 171 -4.29 -14.01 9.78
C THR A 171 -4.07 -15.53 9.75
N LEU A 172 -3.44 -16.09 10.78
CA LEU A 172 -3.08 -17.52 10.84
C LEU A 172 -4.25 -18.46 10.56
N PRO A 173 -5.47 -18.24 11.07
CA PRO A 173 -6.60 -19.09 10.74
C PRO A 173 -6.90 -19.14 9.23
N MET A 174 -6.79 -18.00 8.52
CA MET A 174 -6.97 -17.97 7.05
C MET A 174 -5.90 -18.80 6.35
N LEU A 175 -4.64 -18.63 6.75
CA LEU A 175 -3.50 -19.37 6.18
C LEU A 175 -3.67 -20.90 6.30
N ILE A 176 -4.25 -21.37 7.38
CA ILE A 176 -4.46 -22.80 7.64
C ILE A 176 -5.68 -23.33 6.87
N MET A 177 -6.76 -22.57 6.84
CA MET A 177 -8.08 -23.07 6.44
C MET A 177 -8.44 -22.80 4.97
N ILE A 178 -7.71 -21.92 4.27
CA ILE A 178 -7.89 -21.75 2.83
C ILE A 178 -7.18 -22.87 2.08
N GLN A 179 -7.82 -23.44 1.08
CA GLN A 179 -7.29 -24.56 0.30
C GLN A 179 -7.66 -24.43 -1.18
N LEU A 180 -6.83 -25.02 -2.02
CA LEU A 180 -7.13 -25.21 -3.43
C LEU A 180 -8.14 -26.35 -3.58
N VAL A 181 -9.32 -26.04 -4.09
CA VAL A 181 -10.33 -27.04 -4.45
C VAL A 181 -10.21 -27.32 -5.95
N GLN A 182 -9.84 -28.57 -6.25
CA GLN A 182 -9.72 -29.06 -7.62
C GLN A 182 -11.08 -29.46 -8.17
N GLY A 183 -11.39 -29.05 -9.42
CA GLY A 183 -12.66 -29.35 -10.10
C GLY A 183 -12.53 -29.14 -11.61
N GLU A 184 -13.61 -28.78 -12.29
CA GLU A 184 -13.54 -28.33 -13.70
C GLU A 184 -12.65 -27.08 -13.83
N LYS A 185 -12.61 -26.27 -12.79
CA LYS A 185 -11.68 -25.14 -12.59
C LYS A 185 -11.16 -25.19 -11.19
N ASP A 186 -9.87 -25.01 -11.04
CA ASP A 186 -9.22 -24.92 -9.75
C ASP A 186 -9.56 -23.56 -9.07
N ILE A 187 -10.07 -23.59 -7.85
CA ILE A 187 -10.52 -22.39 -7.14
C ILE A 187 -9.98 -22.42 -5.70
N CYS A 188 -9.50 -21.27 -5.22
CA CYS A 188 -9.16 -21.08 -3.80
C CYS A 188 -10.42 -20.79 -2.98
N LEU A 189 -10.72 -21.65 -2.03
CA LEU A 189 -11.89 -21.52 -1.15
C LEU A 189 -11.52 -21.74 0.32
N PRO A 190 -12.16 -21.01 1.26
CA PRO A 190 -12.07 -21.31 2.67
C PRO A 190 -12.87 -22.58 3.00
N THR A 191 -12.21 -23.55 3.64
CA THR A 191 -12.80 -24.87 4.00
C THR A 191 -13.48 -24.88 5.36
N TRP A 192 -13.99 -23.77 5.80
CA TRP A 192 -14.65 -23.59 7.09
C TRP A 192 -16.12 -23.99 7.05
N SER A 193 -16.69 -24.28 8.24
CA SER A 193 -18.15 -24.22 8.38
C SER A 193 -18.62 -22.77 8.12
N LYS A 194 -19.82 -22.61 7.56
CA LYS A 194 -20.39 -21.27 7.31
C LYS A 194 -20.39 -20.38 8.56
N LEU A 195 -20.71 -20.97 9.73
CA LEU A 195 -20.74 -20.26 11.01
C LEU A 195 -19.33 -19.80 11.43
N SER A 196 -18.35 -20.71 11.38
CA SER A 196 -16.96 -20.38 11.77
C SER A 196 -16.38 -19.28 10.89
N TYR A 197 -16.65 -19.33 9.59
CA TYR A 197 -16.19 -18.29 8.65
C TYR A 197 -16.86 -16.94 8.93
N LYS A 198 -18.17 -16.90 9.19
CA LYS A 198 -18.88 -15.68 9.61
C LYS A 198 -18.25 -15.05 10.87
N ILE A 199 -18.02 -15.86 11.89
CA ILE A 199 -17.41 -15.40 13.16
C ILE A 199 -16.02 -14.84 12.88
N TYR A 200 -15.20 -15.54 12.11
CA TYR A 200 -13.84 -15.10 11.78
C TYR A 200 -13.81 -13.79 11.02
N ILE A 201 -14.59 -13.64 9.95
CA ILE A 201 -14.69 -12.40 9.18
C ILE A 201 -15.18 -11.23 10.04
N THR A 202 -16.12 -11.49 10.97
CA THR A 202 -16.58 -10.47 11.92
C THR A 202 -15.47 -10.05 12.89
N ILE A 203 -14.67 -10.99 13.39
CA ILE A 203 -13.50 -10.70 14.24
C ILE A 203 -12.50 -9.83 13.46
N LEU A 204 -12.18 -10.19 12.20
CA LEU A 204 -11.27 -9.40 11.38
C LEU A 204 -11.80 -7.99 11.10
N PHE A 205 -13.09 -7.84 10.86
CA PHE A 205 -13.72 -6.53 10.72
C PHE A 205 -13.61 -5.70 12.01
N CYS A 206 -13.92 -6.30 13.16
CA CYS A 206 -13.84 -5.64 14.46
C CYS A 206 -12.40 -5.21 14.77
N THR A 207 -11.39 -6.02 14.46
CA THR A 207 -9.98 -5.74 14.74
C THR A 207 -9.34 -4.78 13.75
N SER A 208 -9.81 -4.73 12.50
CA SER A 208 -9.24 -3.85 11.47
C SER A 208 -9.95 -2.49 11.35
N ILE A 209 -11.24 -2.44 11.64
CA ILE A 209 -12.05 -1.22 11.42
C ILE A 209 -12.58 -0.66 12.73
N VAL A 210 -13.36 -1.47 13.49
CA VAL A 210 -14.11 -0.96 14.66
C VAL A 210 -13.16 -0.60 15.80
N GLY A 211 -12.31 -1.52 16.24
CA GLY A 211 -11.39 -1.31 17.35
C GLY A 211 -10.42 -0.15 17.11
N PRO A 212 -9.62 -0.18 16.01
CA PRO A 212 -8.78 0.96 15.66
C PRO A 212 -9.55 2.26 15.48
N GLY A 213 -10.75 2.20 14.91
CA GLY A 213 -11.63 3.35 14.73
C GLY A 213 -11.99 4.04 16.03
N VAL A 214 -12.42 3.26 17.02
CA VAL A 214 -12.74 3.76 18.37
C VAL A 214 -11.52 4.38 19.04
N VAL A 215 -10.36 3.70 19.00
CA VAL A 215 -9.12 4.19 19.61
C VAL A 215 -8.66 5.50 18.95
N ILE A 216 -8.56 5.51 17.62
CA ILE A 216 -8.10 6.68 16.87
C ILE A 216 -9.10 7.84 17.04
N GLY A 217 -10.39 7.57 16.93
CA GLY A 217 -11.44 8.59 17.14
C GLY A 217 -11.34 9.21 18.52
N TYR A 218 -11.19 8.41 19.58
CA TYR A 218 -10.99 8.90 20.95
C TYR A 218 -9.75 9.80 21.06
N LEU A 219 -8.61 9.37 20.51
CA LEU A 219 -7.35 10.14 20.54
C LEU A 219 -7.52 11.50 19.86
N TYR A 220 -8.16 11.56 18.68
CA TYR A 220 -8.38 12.81 17.95
C TYR A 220 -9.38 13.73 18.63
N VAL A 221 -10.46 13.19 19.22
CA VAL A 221 -11.42 13.99 20.02
C VAL A 221 -10.71 14.61 21.24
N ARG A 222 -9.91 13.83 21.97
CA ARG A 222 -9.12 14.32 23.09
C ARG A 222 -8.14 15.40 22.67
N LEU A 223 -7.46 15.20 21.54
CA LEU A 223 -6.50 16.16 21.00
C LEU A 223 -7.20 17.47 20.56
N ALA A 224 -8.34 17.37 19.88
CA ALA A 224 -9.15 18.54 19.49
C ALA A 224 -9.63 19.33 20.70
N ARG A 225 -10.11 18.66 21.76
CA ARG A 225 -10.49 19.31 23.02
C ARG A 225 -9.31 20.03 23.69
N THR A 226 -8.14 19.40 23.76
CA THR A 226 -6.94 20.02 24.32
C THR A 226 -6.53 21.26 23.54
N TYR A 227 -6.64 21.20 22.21
CA TYR A 227 -6.36 22.32 21.32
C TYR A 227 -7.37 23.48 21.55
N TRP A 228 -8.65 23.17 21.63
CA TRP A 228 -9.72 24.15 21.86
C TRP A 228 -9.50 24.90 23.21
N VAL A 229 -9.29 24.15 24.29
CA VAL A 229 -9.03 24.71 25.63
C VAL A 229 -7.77 25.58 25.62
N SER A 230 -6.71 25.16 24.96
CA SER A 230 -5.47 25.96 24.85
C SER A 230 -5.69 27.28 24.11
N GLN A 231 -6.55 27.33 23.09
CA GLN A 231 -6.88 28.57 22.38
C GLN A 231 -7.75 29.54 23.20
N THR A 232 -8.68 29.00 23.97
CA THR A 232 -9.60 29.83 24.77
C THR A 232 -8.93 30.40 26.02
N THR A 233 -7.93 29.74 26.59
CA THR A 233 -7.24 30.15 27.81
C THR A 233 -6.06 31.09 27.55
N SER A 234 -5.49 31.10 26.36
CA SER A 234 -4.28 31.86 26.00
C SER A 234 -4.64 33.05 25.10
N LEU A 235 -5.06 34.16 25.70
CA LEU A 235 -5.35 35.42 25.02
C LEU A 235 -4.11 36.15 24.44
N LYS A 236 -2.90 35.65 24.59
CA LYS A 236 -1.67 36.41 24.22
C LYS A 236 -0.48 35.67 23.57
N GLU A 237 -0.49 34.36 23.36
CA GLU A 237 0.58 33.75 22.60
C GLU A 237 0.03 32.64 21.71
N THR A 238 0.04 32.86 20.41
CA THR A 238 -0.13 31.82 19.36
C THR A 238 1.03 30.82 19.42
N LYS A 239 1.12 30.01 20.46
CA LYS A 239 1.98 28.82 20.46
C LYS A 239 1.42 27.85 19.43
N ARG A 240 1.86 28.00 18.18
CA ARG A 240 1.67 26.95 17.15
C ARG A 240 2.17 25.65 17.73
N LEU A 241 1.24 24.73 17.99
CA LEU A 241 1.58 23.38 18.41
C LEU A 241 2.67 22.81 17.49
N PRO A 242 3.81 22.37 18.02
CA PRO A 242 4.86 21.80 17.21
C PRO A 242 4.30 20.58 16.48
N ASN A 243 4.48 20.53 15.14
CA ASN A 243 4.11 19.43 14.26
C ASN A 243 2.62 19.23 13.89
N GLN A 244 1.81 20.28 13.91
CA GLN A 244 0.40 20.22 13.46
C GLN A 244 0.25 19.57 12.05
N LYS A 245 1.22 19.80 11.13
CA LYS A 245 1.22 19.19 9.79
C LYS A 245 1.32 17.67 9.81
N VAL A 246 2.09 17.10 10.74
CA VAL A 246 2.24 15.64 10.86
C VAL A 246 0.97 15.03 11.44
N LEU A 247 0.26 15.75 12.30
CA LEU A 247 -1.03 15.32 12.81
C LEU A 247 -2.07 15.23 11.68
N TYR A 248 -2.17 16.27 10.85
CA TYR A 248 -3.04 16.25 9.68
C TYR A 248 -2.65 15.14 8.69
N LEU A 249 -1.36 14.88 8.50
CA LEU A 249 -0.90 13.78 7.65
C LEU A 249 -1.47 12.44 8.13
N ILE A 250 -1.27 12.10 9.41
CA ILE A 250 -1.71 10.81 9.95
C ILE A 250 -3.24 10.71 9.91
N PHE A 251 -3.94 11.79 10.26
CA PHE A 251 -5.40 11.82 10.16
C PHE A 251 -5.90 11.57 8.74
N THR A 252 -5.26 12.22 7.74
CA THR A 252 -5.61 12.01 6.32
C THR A 252 -5.35 10.58 5.89
N ILE A 253 -4.22 9.97 6.29
CA ILE A 253 -3.91 8.57 5.97
C ILE A 253 -4.96 7.63 6.57
N VAL A 254 -5.38 7.86 7.81
CA VAL A 254 -6.43 7.07 8.47
C VAL A 254 -7.77 7.20 7.76
N LEU A 255 -8.16 8.42 7.35
CA LEU A 255 -9.39 8.63 6.59
C LEU A 255 -9.35 7.92 5.23
N VAL A 256 -8.21 7.99 4.53
CA VAL A 256 -8.00 7.27 3.27
C VAL A 256 -8.08 5.76 3.48
N PHE A 257 -7.46 5.24 4.55
CA PHE A 257 -7.56 3.82 4.90
C PHE A 257 -9.03 3.39 5.04
N TRP A 258 -9.83 4.12 5.81
CA TRP A 258 -11.24 3.76 5.97
C TRP A 258 -12.05 3.91 4.68
N ALA A 259 -11.82 4.98 3.92
CA ALA A 259 -12.51 5.17 2.64
C ALA A 259 -12.23 4.04 1.64
N CYS A 260 -11.02 3.48 1.68
CA CYS A 260 -10.63 2.37 0.81
C CYS A 260 -11.11 0.99 1.31
N PHE A 261 -11.09 0.74 2.63
CA PHE A 261 -11.39 -0.58 3.17
C PHE A 261 -12.84 -0.77 3.64
N LEU A 262 -13.57 0.28 4.02
CA LEU A 262 -14.98 0.15 4.45
C LEU A 262 -15.87 -0.47 3.35
N PRO A 263 -15.79 -0.07 2.07
CA PRO A 263 -16.60 -0.70 1.02
C PRO A 263 -16.34 -2.21 0.89
N PHE A 264 -15.07 -2.62 0.98
CA PHE A 264 -14.68 -4.03 1.00
C PHE A 264 -15.30 -4.78 2.18
N TRP A 265 -15.21 -4.25 3.40
CA TRP A 265 -15.74 -4.89 4.58
C TRP A 265 -17.27 -4.95 4.61
N ILE A 266 -17.94 -3.87 4.17
CA ILE A 266 -19.40 -3.86 4.02
C ILE A 266 -19.81 -4.96 3.04
N TRP A 267 -19.13 -5.07 1.91
CA TRP A 267 -19.39 -6.09 0.91
C TRP A 267 -19.18 -7.51 1.46
N GLN A 268 -18.07 -7.77 2.15
CA GLN A 268 -17.77 -9.07 2.76
C GLN A 268 -18.84 -9.46 3.81
N LEU A 269 -19.25 -8.54 4.67
CA LEU A 269 -20.27 -8.81 5.68
C LEU A 269 -21.65 -9.03 5.04
N LEU A 270 -22.05 -8.20 4.07
CA LEU A 270 -23.31 -8.40 3.35
C LEU A 270 -23.37 -9.78 2.70
N PHE A 271 -22.29 -10.18 2.03
CA PHE A 271 -22.20 -11.49 1.38
C PHE A 271 -22.32 -12.66 2.36
N GLN A 272 -21.81 -12.51 3.59
CA GLN A 272 -21.87 -13.55 4.62
C GLN A 272 -23.21 -13.62 5.38
N TYR A 273 -23.88 -12.47 5.57
CA TYR A 273 -25.06 -12.39 6.41
C TYR A 273 -26.39 -12.40 5.65
N TYR A 274 -26.39 -12.00 4.38
CA TYR A 274 -27.58 -11.89 3.51
C TYR A 274 -27.46 -12.82 2.30
N GLU A 275 -27.53 -14.14 2.51
CA GLU A 275 -27.58 -15.12 1.41
C GLU A 275 -29.04 -15.59 1.16
N PRO A 276 -29.52 -15.59 -0.11
CA PRO A 276 -28.88 -15.09 -1.34
C PRO A 276 -29.03 -13.57 -1.50
N LEU A 277 -27.94 -12.86 -1.84
CA LEU A 277 -28.03 -11.46 -2.24
C LEU A 277 -28.84 -11.38 -3.55
N PRO A 278 -29.84 -10.49 -3.64
CA PRO A 278 -30.67 -10.33 -4.87
C PRO A 278 -29.90 -9.55 -5.94
N MET A 279 -28.70 -10.03 -6.32
CA MET A 279 -27.83 -9.37 -7.29
C MET A 279 -27.50 -10.32 -8.44
N SER A 280 -27.40 -9.77 -9.65
CA SER A 280 -26.94 -10.54 -10.80
C SER A 280 -25.45 -10.91 -10.64
N PRO A 281 -24.99 -12.05 -11.23
CA PRO A 281 -23.57 -12.42 -11.21
C PRO A 281 -22.66 -11.32 -11.76
N LYS A 282 -23.10 -10.58 -12.77
CA LYS A 282 -22.39 -9.43 -13.34
C LYS A 282 -22.23 -8.29 -12.34
N ALA A 283 -23.28 -7.94 -11.59
CA ALA A 283 -23.24 -6.91 -10.57
C ALA A 283 -22.29 -7.31 -9.42
N THR A 284 -22.37 -8.57 -8.96
CA THR A 284 -21.47 -9.14 -7.94
C THR A 284 -20.01 -9.03 -8.37
N ARG A 285 -19.68 -9.40 -9.60
CA ARG A 285 -18.33 -9.27 -10.16
C ARG A 285 -17.85 -7.81 -10.18
N ASN A 286 -18.69 -6.89 -10.64
CA ASN A 286 -18.32 -5.48 -10.71
C ASN A 286 -18.07 -4.86 -9.32
N VAL A 287 -18.84 -5.24 -8.31
CA VAL A 287 -18.63 -4.82 -6.93
C VAL A 287 -17.30 -5.40 -6.40
N ASN A 288 -17.00 -6.66 -6.68
CA ASN A 288 -15.72 -7.26 -6.34
C ASN A 288 -14.55 -6.50 -6.98
N TYR A 289 -14.64 -6.16 -8.27
CA TYR A 289 -13.61 -5.38 -8.96
C TYR A 289 -13.41 -4.00 -8.34
N LEU A 290 -14.52 -3.30 -8.07
CA LEU A 290 -14.47 -1.97 -7.46
C LEU A 290 -13.84 -2.01 -6.06
N THR A 291 -14.28 -2.93 -5.20
CA THR A 291 -13.74 -3.06 -3.83
C THR A 291 -12.27 -3.46 -3.85
N THR A 292 -11.85 -4.32 -4.76
CA THR A 292 -10.45 -4.68 -4.97
C THR A 292 -9.61 -3.46 -5.40
N CYS A 293 -10.07 -2.66 -6.36
CA CYS A 293 -9.38 -1.42 -6.74
C CYS A 293 -9.24 -0.46 -5.57
N LEU A 294 -10.28 -0.30 -4.75
CA LEU A 294 -10.24 0.59 -3.59
C LEU A 294 -9.21 0.13 -2.56
N THR A 295 -9.15 -1.17 -2.23
CA THR A 295 -8.17 -1.68 -1.27
C THR A 295 -6.73 -1.48 -1.75
N TYR A 296 -6.43 -1.76 -3.02
CA TYR A 296 -5.10 -1.50 -3.59
C TYR A 296 -4.76 0.00 -3.70
N SER A 297 -5.77 0.86 -3.92
CA SER A 297 -5.59 2.32 -3.94
C SER A 297 -4.99 2.87 -2.64
N ASN A 298 -5.35 2.30 -1.48
CA ASN A 298 -4.78 2.69 -0.19
C ASN A 298 -3.25 2.63 -0.20
N SER A 299 -2.68 1.53 -0.69
CA SER A 299 -1.23 1.32 -0.74
C SER A 299 -0.53 2.19 -1.79
N CYS A 300 -1.24 2.62 -2.83
CA CYS A 300 -0.71 3.54 -3.85
C CYS A 300 -0.69 5.00 -3.37
N ILE A 301 -1.64 5.42 -2.53
CA ILE A 301 -1.81 6.83 -2.13
C ILE A 301 -0.80 7.25 -1.07
N ASN A 302 -0.37 6.35 -0.19
CA ASN A 302 0.52 6.65 0.94
C ASN A 302 1.80 7.42 0.58
N PRO A 303 2.59 7.06 -0.46
CA PRO A 303 3.79 7.80 -0.86
C PRO A 303 3.50 9.26 -1.26
N PHE A 304 2.35 9.51 -1.91
CA PHE A 304 1.95 10.87 -2.28
C PHE A 304 1.60 11.71 -1.06
N LEU A 305 0.91 11.15 -0.08
CA LEU A 305 0.58 11.84 1.17
C LEU A 305 1.85 12.24 1.93
N TYR A 306 2.87 11.36 1.99
CA TYR A 306 4.16 11.72 2.60
C TYR A 306 4.84 12.87 1.88
N THR A 307 4.82 12.86 0.55
CA THR A 307 5.43 13.90 -0.28
C THR A 307 4.72 15.25 -0.12
N LEU A 308 3.40 15.26 -0.08
CA LEU A 308 2.63 16.50 0.00
C LEU A 308 2.71 17.18 1.37
N LEU A 309 2.74 16.41 2.45
CA LEU A 309 2.50 16.92 3.80
C LEU A 309 3.76 17.03 4.66
N THR A 310 4.89 16.42 4.29
CA THR A 310 6.12 16.44 5.09
C THR A 310 7.12 17.45 4.54
N LYS A 311 7.41 18.54 5.30
CA LYS A 311 8.40 19.56 4.90
C LYS A 311 9.79 18.97 4.62
N ASN A 312 10.25 18.09 5.48
CA ASN A 312 11.58 17.45 5.37
C ASN A 312 11.69 16.59 4.10
N TYR A 313 10.59 15.96 3.69
CA TYR A 313 10.54 15.19 2.45
C TYR A 313 10.63 16.13 1.22
N LYS A 314 9.91 17.25 1.25
CA LYS A 314 9.99 18.28 0.20
C LYS A 314 11.37 18.92 0.11
N GLU A 315 12.00 19.19 1.23
CA GLU A 315 13.35 19.76 1.29
C GLU A 315 14.41 18.79 0.77
N TYR A 316 14.29 17.52 1.11
CA TYR A 316 15.10 16.45 0.53
C TYR A 316 14.95 16.37 -0.99
N LEU A 317 13.72 16.36 -1.50
CA LEU A 317 13.46 16.34 -2.94
C LEU A 317 14.11 17.54 -3.64
N ARG A 318 13.96 18.72 -3.06
CA ARG A 318 14.53 19.96 -3.60
C ARG A 318 16.06 19.93 -3.61
N ASN A 319 16.68 19.40 -2.57
CA ASN A 319 18.14 19.29 -2.48
C ASN A 319 18.69 18.26 -3.46
N ARG A 320 18.00 17.13 -3.66
CA ARG A 320 18.37 16.14 -4.67
C ARG A 320 18.21 16.68 -6.10
N GLN A 321 17.14 17.40 -6.37
CA GLN A 321 16.93 18.06 -7.67
C GLN A 321 18.05 19.07 -7.97
N ARG A 322 18.49 19.84 -6.98
CA ARG A 322 19.64 20.75 -7.11
C ARG A 322 20.94 19.99 -7.36
N SER A 323 21.17 18.88 -6.68
CA SER A 323 22.35 18.02 -6.90
C SER A 323 22.36 17.42 -8.32
N PHE A 324 21.22 16.94 -8.82
CA PHE A 324 21.10 16.46 -10.20
C PHE A 324 21.38 17.54 -11.22
N HIS A 325 20.85 18.75 -11.03
CA HIS A 325 21.14 19.89 -11.91
C HIS A 325 22.61 20.28 -11.88
N SER A 326 23.23 20.26 -10.70
CA SER A 326 24.67 20.54 -10.52
C SER A 326 25.53 19.51 -11.26
N SER A 327 25.24 18.21 -11.08
CA SER A 327 25.95 17.12 -11.77
C SER A 327 25.78 17.19 -13.29
N ARG A 328 24.56 17.50 -13.78
CA ARG A 328 24.28 17.64 -15.22
C ARG A 328 25.07 18.83 -15.80
N ASN A 329 25.11 19.94 -15.07
CA ASN A 329 25.89 21.13 -15.49
C ASN A 329 27.38 20.86 -15.50
N TYR A 330 27.90 20.08 -14.51
CA TYR A 330 29.29 19.66 -14.48
C TYR A 330 29.64 18.76 -15.67
N PHE A 331 28.79 17.79 -15.98
CA PHE A 331 28.97 16.93 -17.17
C PHE A 331 28.91 17.70 -18.49
N GLN A 332 28.00 18.65 -18.61
CA GLN A 332 27.92 19.52 -19.81
C GLN A 332 29.15 20.43 -19.93
N ARG A 333 29.66 21.01 -18.85
CA ARG A 333 30.88 21.77 -18.83
C ARG A 333 32.09 20.93 -19.23
N ARG A 334 32.22 19.71 -18.67
CA ARG A 334 33.31 18.79 -19.02
C ARG A 334 33.27 18.38 -20.50
N ASN A 335 32.11 18.07 -21.05
CA ASN A 335 31.96 17.75 -22.46
C ASN A 335 32.20 18.93 -23.37
N ARG A 336 31.87 20.15 -22.91
CA ARG A 336 32.21 21.40 -23.67
C ARG A 336 33.71 21.66 -23.67
N PHE A 337 34.40 21.43 -22.56
CA PHE A 337 35.85 21.57 -22.46
C PHE A 337 36.57 20.54 -23.32
N GLN A 338 36.13 19.28 -23.35
CA GLN A 338 36.68 18.27 -24.26
C GLN A 338 36.47 18.57 -25.74
N ARG A 339 35.33 19.17 -26.12
CA ARG A 339 35.09 19.62 -27.51
C ARG A 339 35.95 20.82 -27.91
N ILE A 340 36.28 21.71 -26.98
CA ILE A 340 37.16 22.84 -27.25
C ILE A 340 38.61 22.38 -27.33
N SER A 341 39.05 21.48 -26.43
CA SER A 341 40.40 20.89 -26.44
C SER A 341 40.63 20.02 -27.67
N GLY A 342 39.61 19.28 -28.15
CA GLY A 342 39.71 18.45 -29.36
C GLY A 342 39.73 19.23 -30.67
N ARG A 343 39.34 20.52 -30.68
CA ARG A 343 39.46 21.43 -31.85
C ARG A 343 40.79 22.17 -31.91
N SER A 344 41.58 22.15 -30.82
CA SER A 344 42.90 22.80 -30.75
C SER A 344 44.06 21.90 -31.14
N LEU A 345 43.82 20.62 -31.47
CA LEU A 345 44.87 19.64 -31.81
C LEU A 345 44.86 19.24 -33.31
N SER A 346 44.68 20.22 -34.20
CA SER A 346 44.97 20.01 -35.60
C SER A 346 45.78 21.16 -36.17
N THR A 347 46.88 21.55 -35.52
CA THR A 347 48.03 22.17 -36.16
C THR A 347 49.20 22.24 -35.15
N THR A 348 50.31 21.69 -35.61
CA THR A 348 51.68 21.85 -35.10
C THR A 348 52.16 20.88 -34.03
N SER A 349 52.87 19.85 -34.50
CA SER A 349 53.86 19.10 -33.74
C SER A 349 54.93 20.01 -33.20
N GLN A 350 55.15 20.05 -31.86
CA GLN A 350 56.49 20.22 -31.29
C GLN A 350 56.53 19.73 -29.84
N HIS A 351 57.57 19.01 -29.55
CA HIS A 351 58.06 18.48 -28.28
C HIS A 351 57.96 19.45 -27.11
N CYS A 352 57.37 19.04 -26.00
CA CYS A 352 57.80 19.47 -24.67
C CYS A 352 57.34 18.46 -23.61
N THR A 353 58.31 17.78 -23.07
CA THR A 353 58.24 17.00 -21.83
C THR A 353 58.08 17.96 -20.66
N GLU A 354 56.93 17.96 -19.98
CA GLU A 354 56.80 18.60 -18.68
C GLU A 354 56.35 17.59 -17.62
N THR A 355 57.21 17.49 -16.64
CA THR A 355 57.09 16.70 -15.43
C THR A 355 56.00 17.24 -14.53
N PHE A 356 54.95 16.45 -14.25
CA PHE A 356 53.90 16.84 -13.33
C PHE A 356 54.32 16.57 -11.90
N MET A 357 54.61 17.62 -11.11
CA MET A 357 54.76 17.54 -9.68
C MET A 357 53.41 17.62 -8.98
N LEU A 358 53.13 16.63 -8.11
CA LEU A 358 52.02 16.63 -7.16
C LEU A 358 52.25 17.67 -6.05
N PRO A 359 51.20 18.40 -5.61
CA PRO A 359 51.30 19.25 -4.42
C PRO A 359 51.32 18.44 -3.11
N PRO A 360 52.03 18.89 -2.07
CA PRO A 360 52.20 18.15 -0.83
C PRO A 360 50.95 18.19 0.05
N ILE A 361 50.73 17.08 0.76
CA ILE A 361 49.70 16.91 1.78
C ILE A 361 50.06 17.74 3.03
N PRO A 362 49.16 18.52 3.63
CA PRO A 362 49.45 19.20 4.89
C PRO A 362 49.47 18.17 6.03
N GLY A 363 50.65 18.04 6.64
CA GLY A 363 50.86 17.20 7.82
C GLY A 363 50.18 17.79 9.05
N GLY A 364 49.60 16.90 9.86
CA GLY A 364 49.09 17.20 11.17
C GLY A 364 50.24 17.46 12.16
N SER A 365 50.07 18.46 12.98
CA SER A 365 50.91 18.67 14.17
C SER A 365 50.16 18.25 15.43
N ASN A 366 50.75 17.28 16.11
CA ASN A 366 50.40 16.90 17.48
C ASN A 366 51.01 17.87 18.50
N SER A 367 50.27 18.03 19.59
CA SER A 367 50.68 18.12 21.01
C SER A 367 51.10 19.52 21.57
N PRO A 368 51.05 19.70 22.87
CA PRO A 368 50.80 18.75 23.95
C PRO A 368 49.50 18.94 24.69
#